data_1ff5df267c140b298ed83a762016877b
#
_entry.id   1ff5df267c140b298ed83a762016877b
#
_cell.length_a   1.000
_cell.length_b   1.000
_cell.length_c   1.000
_cell.angle_alpha   90.00
_cell.angle_beta   90.00
_cell.angle_gamma   90.00
#
_symmetry.space_group_name_H-M   'P 1'
#
loop_
_entity.id
_entity.type
_entity.pdbx_description
1 polymer ?
#
loop_
_entity_poly.entity_id
_entity_poly.type
_entity_poly.pdbx_seq_one_letter_code
_entity_poly.pdbx_strand_id
1 'polypeptide(L)'
;MNMPVNEQAQAMHPLMQRLVQETAADVLPADAVAAWADQPGLAMLVFAEDPERFKETLDIAVIVPELHAAAGRAFRVGLLPPAAARAVAPRYGFARWPAFVMLRDGQYLGAVDGIRDWDVYQAELGRLLTAAPSRPPSVGIAVRVAGQAAEPDCH
;
A
#
# COMPACT_ATOMS: atom_id res chain seq x y z
N MET A 1 -11.61 -14.28 -16.89
CA MET A 1 -12.51 -13.13 -16.99
C MET A 1 -12.49 -12.36 -15.68
N ASN A 2 -12.36 -11.06 -15.76
CA ASN A 2 -12.29 -10.23 -14.56
C ASN A 2 -13.68 -9.95 -14.02
N MET A 3 -13.83 -10.02 -12.71
CA MET A 3 -15.06 -9.64 -12.04
C MET A 3 -15.18 -8.11 -12.02
N PRO A 4 -16.40 -7.57 -12.11
CA PRO A 4 -16.61 -6.15 -11.87
C PRO A 4 -16.11 -5.75 -10.48
N VAL A 5 -15.73 -4.48 -10.33
CA VAL A 5 -15.19 -3.97 -9.06
C VAL A 5 -16.16 -4.22 -7.90
N ASN A 6 -17.46 -4.03 -8.11
CA ASN A 6 -18.45 -4.26 -7.08
C ASN A 6 -18.50 -5.71 -6.62
N GLU A 7 -18.39 -6.65 -7.57
CA GLU A 7 -18.39 -8.06 -7.23
C GLU A 7 -17.14 -8.46 -6.48
N GLN A 8 -16.00 -7.88 -6.85
CA GLN A 8 -14.75 -8.12 -6.15
C GLN A 8 -14.84 -7.66 -4.69
N ALA A 9 -15.42 -6.49 -4.46
CA ALA A 9 -15.61 -5.99 -3.10
C ALA A 9 -16.56 -6.88 -2.31
N GLN A 10 -17.65 -7.32 -2.92
CA GLN A 10 -18.63 -8.17 -2.24
C GLN A 10 -18.09 -9.56 -1.92
N ALA A 11 -17.13 -10.05 -2.69
CA ALA A 11 -16.51 -11.36 -2.45
C ALA A 11 -15.44 -11.32 -1.36
N MET A 12 -15.08 -10.14 -0.86
CA MET A 12 -14.04 -9.99 0.15
C MET A 12 -14.56 -10.38 1.54
N HIS A 13 -13.61 -10.64 2.44
CA HIS A 13 -13.89 -10.79 3.85
C HIS A 13 -14.66 -9.55 4.37
N PRO A 14 -15.64 -9.73 5.30
CA PRO A 14 -16.43 -8.60 5.80
C PRO A 14 -15.62 -7.42 6.33
N LEU A 15 -14.48 -7.66 6.98
CA LEU A 15 -13.63 -6.58 7.48
C LEU A 15 -13.00 -5.79 6.33
N MET A 16 -12.64 -6.46 5.23
CA MET A 16 -12.13 -5.78 4.05
C MET A 16 -13.24 -4.99 3.36
N GLN A 17 -14.45 -5.52 3.33
CA GLN A 17 -15.60 -4.78 2.82
C GLN A 17 -15.84 -3.51 3.64
N ARG A 18 -15.70 -3.62 4.95
CA ARG A 18 -15.85 -2.47 5.84
C ARG A 18 -14.79 -1.41 5.56
N LEU A 19 -13.53 -1.82 5.35
CA LEU A 19 -12.48 -0.89 4.96
C LEU A 19 -12.89 -0.12 3.71
N VAL A 20 -13.36 -0.83 2.68
CA VAL A 20 -13.77 -0.19 1.43
C VAL A 20 -14.90 0.80 1.68
N GLN A 21 -15.89 0.42 2.48
CA GLN A 21 -17.03 1.29 2.75
C GLN A 21 -16.65 2.52 3.55
N GLU A 22 -15.84 2.36 4.59
CA GLU A 22 -15.51 3.45 5.50
C GLU A 22 -14.55 4.44 4.91
N THR A 23 -13.68 4.02 4.00
CA THR A 23 -12.71 4.91 3.35
C THR A 23 -13.11 5.30 1.94
N ALA A 24 -14.24 4.79 1.44
CA ALA A 24 -14.65 4.94 0.04
C ALA A 24 -13.54 4.47 -0.92
N ALA A 25 -12.85 3.40 -0.55
CA ALA A 25 -11.71 2.90 -1.31
C ALA A 25 -12.14 2.37 -2.68
N ASP A 26 -11.26 2.54 -3.65
CA ASP A 26 -11.39 1.86 -4.93
C ASP A 26 -10.70 0.49 -4.84
N VAL A 27 -11.38 -0.55 -5.32
CA VAL A 27 -10.80 -1.88 -5.42
C VAL A 27 -10.11 -1.99 -6.77
N LEU A 28 -8.80 -2.19 -6.78
CA LEU A 28 -7.99 -2.01 -7.97
C LEU A 28 -7.43 -3.34 -8.49
N PRO A 29 -7.77 -3.73 -9.71
CA PRO A 29 -7.01 -4.79 -10.38
C PRO A 29 -5.62 -4.27 -10.74
N ALA A 30 -4.68 -5.19 -10.96
CA ALA A 30 -3.27 -4.81 -11.17
C ALA A 30 -3.09 -3.80 -12.31
N ASP A 31 -3.83 -3.96 -13.39
CA ASP A 31 -3.69 -3.10 -14.57
C ASP A 31 -4.31 -1.71 -14.40
N ALA A 32 -5.08 -1.49 -13.34
CA ALA A 32 -5.67 -0.18 -13.06
C ALA A 32 -4.79 0.66 -12.12
N VAL A 33 -3.79 0.07 -11.49
CA VAL A 33 -3.05 0.73 -10.41
C VAL A 33 -2.25 1.94 -10.94
N ALA A 34 -1.59 1.80 -12.07
CA ALA A 34 -0.74 2.87 -12.58
C ALA A 34 -1.53 4.16 -12.84
N ALA A 35 -2.66 4.04 -13.54
CA ALA A 35 -3.49 5.20 -13.84
C ALA A 35 -4.12 5.78 -12.57
N TRP A 36 -4.56 4.92 -11.66
CA TRP A 36 -5.15 5.38 -10.40
C TRP A 36 -4.11 6.12 -9.56
N ALA A 37 -2.91 5.57 -9.47
CA ALA A 37 -1.82 6.16 -8.67
C ALA A 37 -1.39 7.52 -9.21
N ASP A 38 -1.48 7.72 -10.50
CA ASP A 38 -0.97 8.90 -11.18
C ASP A 38 -1.90 10.11 -11.05
N GLN A 39 -3.05 9.96 -10.41
CA GLN A 39 -3.98 11.08 -10.19
C GLN A 39 -3.42 12.06 -9.17
N PRO A 40 -3.85 13.35 -9.26
CA PRO A 40 -3.37 14.35 -8.30
C PRO A 40 -3.80 14.08 -6.87
N GLY A 41 -3.01 14.57 -5.93
CA GLY A 41 -3.30 14.53 -4.52
C GLY A 41 -2.68 13.36 -3.80
N LEU A 42 -2.96 13.28 -2.51
CA LEU A 42 -2.47 12.22 -1.65
C LEU A 42 -3.27 10.93 -1.85
N ALA A 43 -2.58 9.82 -1.85
CA ALA A 43 -3.20 8.51 -2.04
C ALA A 43 -2.50 7.44 -1.21
N MET A 44 -3.27 6.46 -0.77
CA MET A 44 -2.77 5.29 -0.07
C MET A 44 -3.14 4.04 -0.88
N LEU A 45 -2.14 3.24 -1.23
CA LEU A 45 -2.35 1.90 -1.79
C LEU A 45 -2.21 0.88 -0.69
N VAL A 46 -3.22 0.04 -0.51
CA VAL A 46 -3.23 -0.98 0.53
C VAL A 46 -2.97 -2.35 -0.10
N PHE A 47 -1.92 -3.00 0.39
CA PHE A 47 -1.48 -4.32 -0.07
C PHE A 47 -1.80 -5.33 1.02
N ALA A 48 -2.73 -6.22 0.75
CA ALA A 48 -3.18 -7.20 1.71
C ALA A 48 -3.15 -8.59 1.08
N GLU A 49 -2.76 -9.58 1.89
CA GLU A 49 -2.83 -10.97 1.46
C GLU A 49 -4.25 -11.51 1.66
N ASP A 50 -4.45 -12.76 1.27
CA ASP A 50 -5.73 -13.43 1.48
C ASP A 50 -5.96 -13.61 2.99
N PRO A 51 -7.01 -13.00 3.57
CA PRO A 51 -7.25 -13.10 5.01
C PRO A 51 -7.62 -14.51 5.48
N GLU A 52 -8.06 -15.37 4.57
CA GLU A 52 -8.33 -16.77 4.91
C GLU A 52 -7.04 -17.52 5.21
N ARG A 53 -5.94 -17.13 4.62
CA ARG A 53 -4.64 -17.77 4.79
C ARG A 53 -3.71 -16.99 5.71
N PHE A 54 -3.84 -15.68 5.76
CA PHE A 54 -2.95 -14.79 6.51
C PHE A 54 -3.80 -13.82 7.33
N LYS A 55 -4.12 -14.24 8.55
CA LYS A 55 -5.06 -13.49 9.40
C LYS A 55 -4.52 -12.12 9.80
N GLU A 56 -3.21 -11.94 9.79
CA GLU A 56 -2.59 -10.64 10.08
C GLU A 56 -3.07 -9.56 9.13
N THR A 57 -3.48 -9.94 7.92
CA THR A 57 -4.04 -8.99 6.96
C THR A 57 -5.30 -8.31 7.49
N LEU A 58 -6.04 -8.97 8.39
CA LEU A 58 -7.25 -8.36 8.96
C LEU A 58 -6.94 -7.20 9.87
N ASP A 59 -5.74 -7.13 10.43
CA ASP A 59 -5.33 -5.99 11.24
C ASP A 59 -5.29 -4.72 10.39
N ILE A 60 -4.82 -4.80 9.15
CA ILE A 60 -4.79 -3.60 8.30
C ILE A 60 -6.20 -3.16 7.92
N ALA A 61 -7.14 -4.08 7.86
CA ALA A 61 -8.53 -3.74 7.57
C ALA A 61 -9.16 -2.90 8.68
N VAL A 62 -8.67 -3.05 9.91
CA VAL A 62 -9.11 -2.23 11.05
C VAL A 62 -8.31 -0.94 11.13
N ILE A 63 -7.01 -1.02 10.90
CA ILE A 63 -6.08 0.10 11.06
C ILE A 63 -6.31 1.19 10.00
N VAL A 64 -6.50 0.82 8.74
CA VAL A 64 -6.58 1.79 7.65
C VAL A 64 -7.78 2.75 7.80
N PRO A 65 -8.99 2.28 8.12
CA PRO A 65 -10.08 3.23 8.35
C PRO A 65 -9.81 4.20 9.51
N GLU A 66 -9.17 3.73 10.58
CA GLU A 66 -8.83 4.57 11.71
C GLU A 66 -7.78 5.62 11.34
N LEU A 67 -6.76 5.22 10.59
CA LEU A 67 -5.74 6.15 10.10
C LEU A 67 -6.34 7.18 9.16
N HIS A 68 -7.24 6.76 8.28
CA HIS A 68 -7.91 7.65 7.34
C HIS A 68 -8.72 8.69 8.07
N ALA A 69 -9.50 8.28 9.07
CA ALA A 69 -10.29 9.20 9.88
C ALA A 69 -9.40 10.15 10.69
N ALA A 70 -8.34 9.62 11.30
CA ALA A 70 -7.42 10.42 12.11
C ALA A 70 -6.68 11.46 11.26
N ALA A 71 -6.46 11.19 9.99
CA ALA A 71 -5.82 12.13 9.06
C ALA A 71 -6.84 13.08 8.40
N GLY A 72 -8.08 13.12 8.88
CA GLY A 72 -9.11 13.99 8.31
C GLY A 72 -9.52 13.59 6.91
N ARG A 73 -9.35 12.33 6.54
CA ARG A 73 -9.67 11.80 5.21
C ARG A 73 -8.92 12.54 4.09
N ALA A 74 -7.67 12.90 4.38
CA ALA A 74 -6.89 13.76 3.50
C ALA A 74 -6.36 13.06 2.25
N PHE A 75 -6.52 11.74 2.16
CA PHE A 75 -6.02 10.97 1.02
C PHE A 75 -7.10 9.99 0.55
N ARG A 76 -7.04 9.65 -0.74
CA ARG A 76 -7.89 8.58 -1.26
C ARG A 76 -7.22 7.23 -1.02
N VAL A 77 -8.02 6.17 -0.95
CA VAL A 77 -7.54 4.83 -0.65
C VAL A 77 -7.82 3.91 -1.82
N GLY A 78 -6.83 3.13 -2.20
CA GLY A 78 -6.98 2.07 -3.18
C GLY A 78 -6.61 0.74 -2.54
N LEU A 79 -7.49 -0.23 -2.64
CA LEU A 79 -7.28 -1.56 -2.08
C LEU A 79 -6.99 -2.54 -3.20
N LEU A 80 -5.87 -3.24 -3.10
CA LEU A 80 -5.50 -4.26 -4.07
C LEU A 80 -5.89 -5.63 -3.53
N PRO A 81 -6.75 -6.38 -4.24
CA PRO A 81 -7.00 -7.79 -3.89
C PRO A 81 -5.70 -8.60 -3.95
N PRO A 82 -5.63 -9.78 -3.31
CA PRO A 82 -4.37 -10.49 -3.16
C PRO A 82 -3.56 -10.70 -4.43
N ALA A 83 -4.20 -11.10 -5.53
CA ALA A 83 -3.47 -11.31 -6.78
C ALA A 83 -2.90 -10.02 -7.34
N ALA A 84 -3.68 -8.93 -7.31
CA ALA A 84 -3.22 -7.62 -7.75
C ALA A 84 -2.10 -7.11 -6.86
N ALA A 85 -2.25 -7.29 -5.55
CA ALA A 85 -1.24 -6.86 -4.58
C ALA A 85 0.09 -7.55 -4.85
N ARG A 86 0.08 -8.86 -5.06
CA ARG A 86 1.31 -9.60 -5.37
C ARG A 86 1.95 -9.15 -6.67
N ALA A 87 1.13 -8.86 -7.68
CA ALA A 87 1.65 -8.43 -8.99
C ALA A 87 2.28 -7.03 -8.93
N VAL A 88 1.74 -6.14 -8.09
CA VAL A 88 2.16 -4.73 -8.05
C VAL A 88 3.25 -4.48 -7.00
N ALA A 89 3.30 -5.28 -5.94
CA ALA A 89 4.22 -5.08 -4.83
C ALA A 89 5.68 -4.83 -5.24
N PRO A 90 6.24 -5.53 -6.25
CA PRO A 90 7.63 -5.29 -6.63
C PRO A 90 7.94 -3.86 -7.06
N ARG A 91 6.94 -3.09 -7.50
CA ARG A 91 7.15 -1.68 -7.88
C ARG A 91 7.56 -0.82 -6.70
N TYR A 92 7.15 -1.22 -5.46
CA TYR A 92 7.31 -0.36 -4.29
C TYR A 92 8.33 -0.90 -3.29
N GLY A 93 8.74 -2.14 -3.43
CA GLY A 93 9.90 -2.70 -2.71
C GLY A 93 9.78 -2.81 -1.20
N PHE A 94 8.56 -2.79 -0.64
CA PHE A 94 8.42 -3.01 0.79
C PHE A 94 8.73 -4.47 1.14
N ALA A 95 9.13 -4.71 2.38
CA ALA A 95 9.67 -6.01 2.78
C ALA A 95 8.66 -6.93 3.46
N ARG A 96 7.64 -6.39 4.09
CA ARG A 96 6.73 -7.16 4.94
C ARG A 96 5.28 -6.92 4.54
N TRP A 97 4.44 -7.92 4.81
CA TRP A 97 3.00 -7.85 4.56
C TRP A 97 2.25 -7.88 5.89
N PRO A 98 1.08 -7.25 5.98
CA PRO A 98 0.49 -6.33 4.99
C PRO A 98 1.25 -5.00 4.96
N ALA A 99 0.95 -4.17 3.95
CA ALA A 99 1.63 -2.89 3.80
C ALA A 99 0.70 -1.86 3.20
N PHE A 100 1.01 -0.58 3.42
CA PHE A 100 0.43 0.48 2.60
C PHE A 100 1.53 1.40 2.09
N VAL A 101 1.27 1.95 0.91
CA VAL A 101 2.20 2.85 0.21
C VAL A 101 1.53 4.20 0.05
N MET A 102 2.23 5.27 0.40
CA MET A 102 1.73 6.64 0.26
C MET A 102 2.31 7.29 -0.98
N LEU A 103 1.43 7.98 -1.72
CA LEU A 103 1.78 8.68 -2.95
C LEU A 103 1.25 10.10 -2.89
N ARG A 104 1.92 11.03 -3.58
CA ARG A 104 1.41 12.38 -3.85
C ARG A 104 1.62 12.70 -5.31
N ASP A 105 0.53 13.00 -6.02
CA ASP A 105 0.60 13.35 -7.45
C ASP A 105 1.32 12.27 -8.25
N GLY A 106 1.08 11.01 -7.90
CA GLY A 106 1.73 9.86 -8.54
C GLY A 106 3.12 9.54 -8.06
N GLN A 107 3.69 10.36 -7.19
CA GLN A 107 5.08 10.17 -6.73
C GLN A 107 5.11 9.44 -5.39
N TYR A 108 6.08 8.54 -5.26
CA TYR A 108 6.26 7.73 -4.07
C TYR A 108 6.74 8.57 -2.88
N LEU A 109 6.08 8.45 -1.74
CA LEU A 109 6.48 9.10 -0.49
C LEU A 109 7.12 8.13 0.49
N GLY A 110 6.67 6.89 0.50
CA GLY A 110 7.15 5.88 1.40
C GLY A 110 6.13 4.80 1.62
N ALA A 111 6.51 3.78 2.38
CA ALA A 111 5.65 2.66 2.71
C ALA A 111 5.74 2.36 4.21
N VAL A 112 4.65 1.83 4.75
CA VAL A 112 4.64 1.27 6.10
C VAL A 112 4.27 -0.19 5.95
N ASP A 113 5.18 -1.08 6.34
CA ASP A 113 5.00 -2.50 6.13
C ASP A 113 5.02 -3.27 7.45
N GLY A 114 4.38 -4.44 7.44
CA GLY A 114 4.25 -5.29 8.61
C GLY A 114 3.23 -4.77 9.60
N ILE A 115 3.06 -5.53 10.67
CA ILE A 115 2.14 -5.15 11.75
C ILE A 115 2.89 -4.28 12.75
N ARG A 116 2.31 -3.13 13.08
CA ARG A 116 2.90 -2.14 13.98
C ARG A 116 1.89 -1.75 15.04
N ASP A 117 2.37 -1.18 16.12
CA ASP A 117 1.51 -0.57 17.13
C ASP A 117 0.83 0.68 16.54
N TRP A 118 -0.31 1.04 17.11
CA TRP A 118 -1.12 2.15 16.61
C TRP A 118 -0.33 3.47 16.56
N ASP A 119 0.40 3.78 17.61
CA ASP A 119 1.18 5.01 17.66
C ASP A 119 2.31 5.04 16.64
N VAL A 120 2.88 3.88 16.31
CA VAL A 120 3.87 3.78 15.24
C VAL A 120 3.23 4.04 13.88
N TYR A 121 2.06 3.44 13.63
CA TYR A 121 1.33 3.72 12.39
C TYR A 121 1.02 5.21 12.25
N GLN A 122 0.54 5.84 13.32
CA GLN A 122 0.21 7.27 13.28
C GLN A 122 1.44 8.12 13.00
N ALA A 123 2.55 7.84 13.67
CA ALA A 123 3.79 8.59 13.50
C ALA A 123 4.35 8.44 12.08
N GLU A 124 4.36 7.21 11.58
CA GLU A 124 4.87 6.95 10.23
C GLU A 124 4.00 7.59 9.16
N LEU A 125 2.68 7.47 9.29
CA LEU A 125 1.78 8.11 8.34
C LEU A 125 1.94 9.62 8.38
N GLY A 126 1.99 10.21 9.57
CA GLY A 126 2.17 11.65 9.72
C GLY A 126 3.44 12.14 9.03
N ARG A 127 4.52 11.37 9.17
CA ARG A 127 5.79 11.69 8.51
C ARG A 127 5.63 11.64 6.98
N LEU A 128 4.94 10.63 6.48
CA LEU A 128 4.78 10.45 5.03
C LEU A 128 3.86 11.50 4.41
N LEU A 129 2.87 11.99 5.15
CA LEU A 129 1.94 12.98 4.61
C LEU A 129 2.63 14.30 4.26
N THR A 130 3.79 14.57 4.85
CA THR A 130 4.56 15.79 4.57
C THR A 130 5.93 15.49 3.96
N ALA A 131 6.21 14.23 3.63
CA ALA A 131 7.51 13.85 3.08
C ALA A 131 7.69 14.35 1.65
N ALA A 132 8.93 14.58 1.27
CA ALA A 132 9.28 14.83 -0.12
C ALA A 132 9.22 13.51 -0.90
N PRO A 133 8.89 13.56 -2.20
CA PRO A 133 8.93 12.36 -3.02
C PRO A 133 10.32 11.72 -3.03
N SER A 134 10.34 10.40 -3.09
CA SER A 134 11.58 9.64 -3.13
C SER A 134 11.42 8.48 -4.11
N ARG A 135 12.47 7.70 -4.26
CA ARG A 135 12.45 6.54 -5.13
C ARG A 135 12.11 5.31 -4.28
N PRO A 136 11.20 4.43 -4.73
CA PRO A 136 10.93 3.19 -4.01
C PRO A 136 12.19 2.34 -3.87
N PRO A 137 12.32 1.56 -2.78
CA PRO A 137 13.45 0.64 -2.64
C PRO A 137 13.46 -0.39 -3.76
N SER A 138 14.66 -0.80 -4.16
CA SER A 138 14.81 -1.85 -5.15
C SER A 138 14.56 -3.20 -4.51
N VAL A 139 13.78 -4.04 -5.17
CA VAL A 139 13.49 -5.37 -4.66
C VAL A 139 14.58 -6.36 -5.04
N GLY A 140 15.21 -6.13 -5.96
CA GLY A 140 16.03 -7.08 -6.39
C GLY A 140 17.35 -7.22 -6.01
N ILE A 141 17.75 -7.60 -6.11
CA ILE A 141 18.68 -7.60 -6.08
C ILE A 141 19.74 -7.50 -6.59
N ALA A 142 19.50 -7.74 -6.72
CA ALA A 142 20.22 -7.87 -6.85
C ALA A 142 21.19 -7.42 -7.56
N VAL A 143 21.34 -7.07 -7.77
CA VAL A 143 22.04 -6.69 -8.36
C VAL A 143 23.11 -6.01 -7.93
N ARG A 144 23.47 -6.11 -7.41
CA ARG A 144 24.18 -5.60 -6.95
C ARG A 144 25.29 -5.70 -7.25
N VAL A 145 25.53 -5.80 -7.87
CA VAL A 145 26.12 -6.02 -7.90
C VAL A 145 27.01 -5.63 -7.72
N ALA A 146 27.43 -5.71 -7.94
CA ALA A 146 28.00 -5.53 -7.65
C ALA A 146 28.65 -4.74 -7.66
N GLY A 147 28.73 -4.66 -7.79
CA GLY A 147 29.30 -4.12 -7.53
C GLY A 147 29.51 -3.13 -7.51
N GLN A 148 29.17 -3.02 -7.64
CA GLN A 148 29.23 -2.45 -7.40
C GLN A 148 29.37 -1.73 -6.79
N ALA A 149 29.55 -1.81 -6.69
CA ALA A 149 29.71 -1.39 -5.96
C ALA A 149 29.89 -0.80 -5.42
N ALA A 150 30.05 -0.69 -5.38
CA ALA A 150 30.19 -0.34 -4.69
C ALA A 150 30.48 0.35 -4.23
N GLU A 151 30.40 0.52 -4.29
CA GLU A 151 30.63 0.94 -3.79
C GLU A 151 30.94 1.42 -3.26
N PRO A 152 31.29 1.66 -3.24
CA PRO A 152 31.55 2.19 -2.55
C PRO A 152 31.59 2.64 -1.95
N ASP A 153 31.49 2.74 -1.93
CA ASP A 153 31.47 2.88 -1.29
C ASP A 153 31.64 3.08 -0.70
N CYS A 154 31.86 3.35 -0.85
CA CYS A 154 31.89 3.27 -0.35
C CYS A 154 32.06 3.41 0.05
N HIS A 155 32.21 3.79 0.02
CA HIS A 155 32.16 3.64 0.35
C HIS A 155 32.03 3.78 0.55
#